data_61a944fe0612575b353af74b3476e880
#
_entry.id   61a944fe0612575b353af74b3476e880
#
_cell.length_a   1.000
_cell.length_b   1.000
_cell.length_c   1.000
_cell.angle_alpha   90.00
_cell.angle_beta   90.00
_cell.angle_gamma   90.00
#
_symmetry.space_group_name_H-M   'P 1'
#
loop_
_entity.id
_entity.type
_entity.pdbx_description
1 polymer ?
#
loop_
_entity_poly.entity_id
_entity_poly.type
_entity_poly.pdbx_seq_one_letter_code
_entity_poly.pdbx_strand_id
1 'polypeptide(L)'
;VENPLSSVDVLVIEDDKNVVIPSMQLPKNETENKKIIMHKDKKKIFISYAHADEKFHNRLMTHLSVLKKYIGGFEEWSDKKIHAGQHWKEEIKKALDDANIEILLVSTDFLASDFIENNELPPILRKAEAENTKVLCLLVEPSFFLKSELSAFQAVNKPEETLAEMEKPAQERVFLKLMDEIQRIIEVE
;
A
#
# COMPACT_ATOMS: atom_id res chain seq x y z
N VAL A 1 14.43 21.53 44.60
CA VAL A 1 14.65 21.05 43.23
C VAL A 1 13.41 20.28 42.83
N GLU A 2 12.47 20.98 42.21
CA GLU A 2 11.17 20.45 41.80
C GLU A 2 11.26 19.90 40.38
N ASN A 3 10.65 18.77 40.18
CA ASN A 3 10.57 18.05 38.92
C ASN A 3 9.27 18.48 38.18
N PRO A 4 9.33 19.07 36.99
CA PRO A 4 8.13 19.43 36.20
C PRO A 4 7.82 18.40 35.15
N LEU A 5 7.16 17.28 35.50
CA LEU A 5 6.48 16.39 34.59
C LEU A 5 5.14 15.96 35.18
N SER A 6 4.15 16.81 35.01
CA SER A 6 2.74 16.37 35.15
C SER A 6 1.85 17.30 34.33
N SER A 7 1.38 16.84 33.24
CA SER A 7 -0.01 16.90 32.74
C SER A 7 -0.04 16.53 31.26
N VAL A 8 -0.41 15.32 31.01
CA VAL A 8 -0.91 14.91 29.68
C VAL A 8 -2.39 15.25 29.70
N ASP A 9 -2.77 16.36 29.11
CA ASP A 9 -4.17 16.69 28.89
C ASP A 9 -4.73 15.80 27.79
N VAL A 10 -5.60 14.85 28.17
CA VAL A 10 -6.38 14.03 27.25
C VAL A 10 -7.51 14.90 26.70
N LEU A 11 -7.42 15.28 25.42
CA LEU A 11 -8.50 15.95 24.72
C LEU A 11 -9.60 14.94 24.37
N VAL A 12 -10.74 15.08 25.04
CA VAL A 12 -12.01 14.46 24.65
C VAL A 12 -12.62 15.34 23.56
N ILE A 13 -12.83 14.79 22.36
CA ILE A 13 -13.49 15.49 21.26
C ILE A 13 -15.00 15.30 21.44
N GLU A 14 -15.70 16.30 21.93
CA GLU A 14 -17.15 16.47 21.75
C GLU A 14 -17.44 17.41 20.57
N ASP A 15 -18.51 17.11 19.85
CA ASP A 15 -18.94 17.71 18.59
C ASP A 15 -18.93 19.26 18.48
N ASP A 16 -18.52 19.71 17.29
CA ASP A 16 -18.85 21.01 16.67
C ASP A 16 -18.70 22.29 17.52
N LYS A 17 -17.48 22.86 17.52
CA LYS A 17 -17.24 24.33 17.42
C LYS A 17 -15.72 24.64 17.39
N ASN A 18 -15.30 25.39 16.36
CA ASN A 18 -14.03 26.10 16.21
C ASN A 18 -13.02 25.97 17.34
N VAL A 19 -12.16 24.98 17.31
CA VAL A 19 -10.99 24.90 18.18
C VAL A 19 -9.86 25.70 17.52
N VAL A 20 -9.56 26.85 18.06
CA VAL A 20 -8.32 27.59 17.75
C VAL A 20 -7.18 26.85 18.44
N ILE A 21 -6.43 26.07 17.67
CA ILE A 21 -5.20 25.42 18.15
C ILE A 21 -4.14 26.52 18.25
N PRO A 22 -3.52 26.75 19.44
CA PRO A 22 -2.36 27.64 19.51
C PRO A 22 -1.29 27.16 18.56
N SER A 23 -0.75 28.05 17.72
CA SER A 23 0.31 27.74 16.77
C SER A 23 1.56 27.27 17.53
N MET A 24 1.73 25.98 17.70
CA MET A 24 3.02 25.38 18.00
C MET A 24 3.94 25.72 16.84
N GLN A 25 4.97 26.52 17.09
CA GLN A 25 6.03 26.76 16.13
C GLN A 25 6.78 25.43 15.92
N LEU A 26 6.46 24.73 14.84
CA LEU A 26 7.24 23.59 14.36
C LEU A 26 8.65 24.08 14.00
N PRO A 27 9.70 23.33 14.31
CA PRO A 27 11.06 23.70 13.91
C PRO A 27 11.12 23.84 12.39
N LYS A 28 11.75 24.92 11.93
CA LYS A 28 11.79 25.36 10.51
C LYS A 28 12.33 24.28 9.52
N ASN A 29 12.99 23.24 10.05
CA ASN A 29 13.57 22.17 9.23
C ASN A 29 12.56 21.13 8.71
N GLU A 30 11.39 20.97 9.36
CA GLU A 30 10.38 20.00 8.88
C GLU A 30 9.57 20.52 7.68
N THR A 31 9.46 21.83 7.55
CA THR A 31 8.73 22.46 6.42
C THR A 31 9.54 22.42 5.14
N GLU A 32 10.86 22.48 5.21
CA GLU A 32 11.75 22.35 4.05
C GLU A 32 11.81 20.91 3.54
N ASN A 33 11.87 19.92 4.42
CA ASN A 33 11.81 18.51 4.03
C ASN A 33 10.48 18.13 3.38
N LYS A 34 9.33 18.64 3.87
CA LYS A 34 8.03 18.44 3.19
C LYS A 34 7.99 19.08 1.81
N LYS A 35 8.67 20.21 1.62
CA LYS A 35 8.70 20.94 0.36
C LYS A 35 9.63 20.29 -0.69
N ILE A 36 10.69 19.61 -0.23
CA ILE A 36 11.61 18.85 -1.08
C ILE A 36 10.95 17.60 -1.64
N ILE A 37 10.12 16.90 -0.85
CA ILE A 37 9.37 15.72 -1.28
C ILE A 37 8.30 16.06 -2.34
N MET A 38 7.78 17.30 -2.36
CA MET A 38 6.76 17.73 -3.34
C MET A 38 7.27 17.91 -4.77
N HIS A 39 8.58 17.83 -5.04
CA HIS A 39 9.16 17.95 -6.37
C HIS A 39 9.77 16.65 -6.93
N LYS A 40 9.74 15.56 -6.18
CA LYS A 40 10.12 14.23 -6.66
C LYS A 40 8.92 13.65 -7.42
N ASP A 41 9.14 13.05 -8.59
CA ASP A 41 8.10 12.35 -9.32
C ASP A 41 7.43 11.32 -8.39
N LYS A 42 6.10 11.38 -8.34
CA LYS A 42 5.35 10.47 -7.47
C LYS A 42 5.51 9.04 -7.92
N LYS A 43 5.84 8.16 -7.00
CA LYS A 43 5.86 6.72 -7.27
C LYS A 43 4.44 6.23 -7.58
N LYS A 44 4.32 5.38 -8.59
CA LYS A 44 3.05 4.77 -8.99
C LYS A 44 2.96 3.37 -8.39
N ILE A 45 1.88 3.11 -7.68
CA ILE A 45 1.58 1.83 -7.06
C ILE A 45 0.45 1.16 -7.84
N PHE A 46 0.70 0.00 -8.42
CA PHE A 46 -0.32 -0.86 -9.01
C PHE A 46 -0.76 -1.91 -8.00
N ILE A 47 -2.08 -2.16 -7.91
CA ILE A 47 -2.65 -3.15 -6.99
C ILE A 47 -3.43 -4.17 -7.81
N SER A 48 -2.97 -5.43 -7.80
CA SER A 48 -3.63 -6.56 -8.43
C SER A 48 -4.26 -7.48 -7.37
N TYR A 49 -5.52 -7.85 -7.58
CA TYR A 49 -6.27 -8.70 -6.68
C TYR A 49 -7.42 -9.41 -7.41
N ALA A 50 -7.85 -10.57 -6.92
CA ALA A 50 -9.09 -11.19 -7.39
C ALA A 50 -10.31 -10.51 -6.75
N HIS A 51 -11.43 -10.38 -7.48
CA HIS A 51 -12.65 -9.74 -6.93
C HIS A 51 -13.17 -10.41 -5.65
N ALA A 52 -12.94 -11.71 -5.49
CA ALA A 52 -13.25 -12.45 -4.25
C ALA A 52 -12.53 -11.87 -3.01
N ASP A 53 -11.37 -11.24 -3.23
CA ASP A 53 -10.51 -10.67 -2.19
C ASP A 53 -10.80 -9.18 -1.90
N GLU A 54 -11.89 -8.63 -2.41
CA GLU A 54 -12.24 -7.22 -2.29
C GLU A 54 -12.21 -6.69 -0.86
N LYS A 55 -12.54 -7.51 0.13
CA LYS A 55 -12.47 -7.14 1.56
C LYS A 55 -11.05 -6.71 1.99
N PHE A 56 -10.04 -7.44 1.52
CA PHE A 56 -8.63 -7.15 1.83
C PHE A 56 -8.13 -5.95 1.02
N HIS A 57 -8.53 -5.85 -0.25
CA HIS A 57 -8.27 -4.68 -1.07
C HIS A 57 -8.80 -3.40 -0.42
N ASN A 58 -10.07 -3.38 0.03
CA ASN A 58 -10.67 -2.22 0.68
C ASN A 58 -9.94 -1.83 1.97
N ARG A 59 -9.47 -2.84 2.75
CA ARG A 59 -8.67 -2.57 3.95
C ARG A 59 -7.31 -2.00 3.60
N LEU A 60 -6.63 -2.54 2.58
CA LEU A 60 -5.38 -2.01 2.06
C LEU A 60 -5.53 -0.54 1.62
N MET A 61 -6.59 -0.20 0.88
CA MET A 61 -6.86 1.18 0.44
C MET A 61 -7.02 2.14 1.63
N THR A 62 -7.59 1.67 2.74
CA THR A 62 -7.68 2.47 3.98
C THR A 62 -6.28 2.78 4.53
N HIS A 63 -5.39 1.81 4.60
CA HIS A 63 -4.01 2.01 5.07
C HIS A 63 -3.21 2.92 4.13
N LEU A 64 -3.33 2.72 2.81
CA LEU A 64 -2.69 3.58 1.81
C LEU A 64 -3.18 5.04 1.91
N SER A 65 -4.46 5.26 2.19
CA SER A 65 -5.00 6.61 2.38
C SER A 65 -4.38 7.32 3.59
N VAL A 66 -4.12 6.58 4.67
CA VAL A 66 -3.42 7.10 5.85
C VAL A 66 -1.96 7.40 5.51
N LEU A 67 -1.24 6.45 4.88
CA LEU A 67 0.14 6.66 4.46
C LEU A 67 0.27 7.89 3.54
N LYS A 68 -0.63 8.04 2.57
CA LYS A 68 -0.67 9.17 1.65
C LYS A 68 -0.87 10.50 2.36
N LYS A 69 -1.69 10.52 3.42
CA LYS A 69 -1.94 11.73 4.22
C LYS A 69 -0.70 12.19 4.99
N TYR A 70 0.08 11.26 5.54
CA TYR A 70 1.20 11.59 6.41
C TYR A 70 2.55 11.65 5.70
N ILE A 71 2.77 10.80 4.70
CA ILE A 71 4.03 10.69 3.96
C ILE A 71 3.88 11.28 2.56
N GLY A 72 2.83 10.91 1.82
CA GLY A 72 2.64 11.31 0.42
C GLY A 72 3.62 10.61 -0.52
N GLY A 73 3.96 11.27 -1.64
CA GLY A 73 4.99 10.80 -2.56
C GLY A 73 4.59 9.66 -3.50
N PHE A 74 3.33 9.23 -3.53
CA PHE A 74 2.84 8.18 -4.40
C PHE A 74 1.40 8.39 -4.89
N GLU A 75 1.05 7.65 -5.93
CA GLU A 75 -0.31 7.49 -6.46
C GLU A 75 -0.61 6.00 -6.61
N GLU A 76 -1.74 5.55 -6.06
CA GLU A 76 -2.21 4.17 -6.18
C GLU A 76 -3.18 4.00 -7.34
N TRP A 77 -3.12 2.87 -8.04
CA TRP A 77 -4.04 2.46 -9.09
C TRP A 77 -4.55 1.03 -8.85
N SER A 78 -5.83 0.83 -9.07
CA SER A 78 -6.50 -0.49 -9.15
C SER A 78 -7.62 -0.43 -10.19
N ASP A 79 -8.15 -1.57 -10.58
CA ASP A 79 -9.22 -1.73 -11.58
C ASP A 79 -10.49 -0.91 -11.27
N LYS A 80 -10.75 -0.62 -9.99
CA LYS A 80 -11.86 0.28 -9.57
C LYS A 80 -11.78 1.71 -10.14
N LYS A 81 -10.63 2.12 -10.66
CA LYS A 81 -10.45 3.44 -11.31
C LYS A 81 -10.83 3.44 -12.79
N ILE A 82 -11.22 2.30 -13.35
CA ILE A 82 -11.64 2.21 -14.75
C ILE A 82 -13.08 2.68 -14.88
N HIS A 83 -13.30 3.68 -15.73
CA HIS A 83 -14.63 4.20 -16.01
C HIS A 83 -15.30 3.43 -17.16
N ALA A 84 -16.65 3.33 -17.12
CA ALA A 84 -17.43 2.71 -18.19
C ALA A 84 -17.12 3.38 -19.54
N GLY A 85 -16.80 2.56 -20.57
CA GLY A 85 -16.49 3.04 -21.93
C GLY A 85 -14.98 3.18 -22.24
N GLN A 86 -14.09 3.00 -21.28
CA GLN A 86 -12.65 2.95 -21.53
C GLN A 86 -12.22 1.56 -22.05
N HIS A 87 -11.14 1.53 -22.84
CA HIS A 87 -10.47 0.28 -23.24
C HIS A 87 -9.70 -0.29 -22.03
N TRP A 88 -10.42 -0.94 -21.11
CA TRP A 88 -9.93 -1.38 -19.81
C TRP A 88 -8.60 -2.16 -19.85
N LYS A 89 -8.37 -2.99 -20.88
CA LYS A 89 -7.10 -3.71 -21.05
C LYS A 89 -5.92 -2.79 -21.31
N GLU A 90 -6.14 -1.72 -22.06
CA GLU A 90 -5.10 -0.73 -22.37
C GLU A 90 -4.76 0.11 -21.14
N GLU A 91 -5.77 0.47 -20.33
CA GLU A 91 -5.60 1.20 -19.07
C GLU A 91 -4.82 0.36 -18.03
N ILE A 92 -5.17 -0.93 -17.88
CA ILE A 92 -4.41 -1.85 -17.01
C ILE A 92 -2.96 -1.96 -17.49
N LYS A 93 -2.74 -2.19 -18.79
CA LYS A 93 -1.40 -2.31 -19.35
C LYS A 93 -0.57 -1.06 -19.10
N LYS A 94 -1.15 0.12 -19.33
CA LYS A 94 -0.48 1.40 -19.07
C LYS A 94 -0.16 1.56 -17.58
N ALA A 95 -1.09 1.23 -16.69
CA ALA A 95 -0.88 1.32 -15.24
C ALA A 95 0.26 0.38 -14.78
N LEU A 96 0.31 -0.84 -15.35
CA LEU A 96 1.39 -1.79 -15.11
C LEU A 96 2.74 -1.26 -15.64
N ASP A 97 2.76 -0.74 -16.88
CA ASP A 97 3.98 -0.22 -17.49
C ASP A 97 4.55 0.98 -16.69
N ASP A 98 3.68 1.77 -16.10
CA ASP A 98 4.04 2.97 -15.33
C ASP A 98 4.37 2.68 -13.84
N ALA A 99 4.01 1.50 -13.31
CA ALA A 99 4.15 1.19 -11.89
C ALA A 99 5.62 1.09 -11.44
N ASN A 100 5.92 1.68 -10.28
CA ASN A 100 7.20 1.53 -9.58
C ASN A 100 7.11 0.49 -8.45
N ILE A 101 5.90 0.30 -7.91
CA ILE A 101 5.58 -0.68 -6.86
C ILE A 101 4.35 -1.45 -7.31
N GLU A 102 4.41 -2.76 -7.21
CA GLU A 102 3.30 -3.65 -7.51
C GLU A 102 2.93 -4.44 -6.26
N ILE A 103 1.67 -4.31 -5.82
CA ILE A 103 1.14 -5.02 -4.66
C ILE A 103 0.20 -6.11 -5.17
N LEU A 104 0.52 -7.37 -4.89
CA LEU A 104 -0.27 -8.52 -5.28
C LEU A 104 -0.96 -9.11 -4.06
N LEU A 105 -2.30 -9.11 -4.03
CA LEU A 105 -3.09 -9.78 -3.00
C LEU A 105 -3.27 -11.25 -3.41
N VAL A 106 -2.42 -12.11 -2.86
CA VAL A 106 -2.34 -13.50 -3.31
C VAL A 106 -3.29 -14.39 -2.52
N SER A 107 -4.21 -15.03 -3.24
CA SER A 107 -5.15 -16.05 -2.77
C SER A 107 -5.21 -17.19 -3.78
N THR A 108 -6.03 -18.20 -3.52
CA THR A 108 -6.35 -19.23 -4.51
C THR A 108 -7.11 -18.64 -5.70
N ASP A 109 -8.07 -17.72 -5.44
CA ASP A 109 -8.82 -17.04 -6.52
C ASP A 109 -7.93 -16.16 -7.38
N PHE A 110 -6.93 -15.49 -6.77
CA PHE A 110 -5.92 -14.74 -7.50
C PHE A 110 -5.13 -15.64 -8.46
N LEU A 111 -4.61 -16.76 -7.96
CA LEU A 111 -3.83 -17.70 -8.76
C LEU A 111 -4.67 -18.47 -9.80
N ALA A 112 -5.98 -18.60 -9.59
CA ALA A 112 -6.91 -19.23 -10.53
C ALA A 112 -7.44 -18.27 -11.60
N SER A 113 -7.10 -16.99 -11.55
CA SER A 113 -7.60 -16.01 -12.51
C SER A 113 -6.84 -16.05 -13.83
N ASP A 114 -7.48 -16.54 -14.87
CA ASP A 114 -6.94 -16.55 -16.26
C ASP A 114 -6.54 -15.14 -16.74
N PHE A 115 -7.25 -14.11 -16.28
CA PHE A 115 -6.93 -12.73 -16.63
C PHE A 115 -5.63 -12.27 -15.98
N ILE A 116 -5.44 -12.53 -14.69
CA ILE A 116 -4.21 -12.19 -13.96
C ILE A 116 -3.03 -12.98 -14.55
N GLU A 117 -3.19 -14.28 -14.75
CA GLU A 117 -2.16 -15.15 -15.32
C GLU A 117 -1.69 -14.69 -16.71
N ASN A 118 -2.63 -14.35 -17.59
CA ASN A 118 -2.31 -14.07 -19.01
C ASN A 118 -2.00 -12.59 -19.28
N ASN A 119 -2.46 -11.65 -18.47
CA ASN A 119 -2.38 -10.21 -18.77
C ASN A 119 -1.58 -9.40 -17.75
N GLU A 120 -1.57 -9.77 -16.48
CA GLU A 120 -0.91 -9.00 -15.41
C GLU A 120 0.43 -9.60 -15.00
N LEU A 121 0.49 -10.89 -14.66
CA LEU A 121 1.72 -11.52 -14.18
C LEU A 121 2.90 -11.42 -15.14
N PRO A 122 2.78 -11.70 -16.46
CA PRO A 122 3.94 -11.65 -17.35
C PRO A 122 4.62 -10.28 -17.42
N PRO A 123 3.92 -9.14 -17.53
CA PRO A 123 4.58 -7.84 -17.44
C PRO A 123 5.19 -7.55 -16.06
N ILE A 124 4.53 -7.95 -14.96
CA ILE A 124 5.03 -7.79 -13.58
C ILE A 124 6.37 -8.51 -13.43
N LEU A 125 6.43 -9.80 -13.80
CA LEU A 125 7.64 -10.62 -13.69
C LEU A 125 8.80 -10.04 -14.50
N ARG A 126 8.55 -9.64 -15.76
CA ARG A 126 9.58 -9.02 -16.62
C ARG A 126 10.13 -7.72 -16.03
N LYS A 127 9.27 -6.87 -15.45
CA LYS A 127 9.72 -5.60 -14.85
C LYS A 127 10.49 -5.83 -13.56
N ALA A 128 10.09 -6.80 -12.76
CA ALA A 128 10.80 -7.17 -11.54
C ALA A 128 12.20 -7.73 -11.84
N GLU A 129 12.33 -8.57 -12.89
CA GLU A 129 13.64 -9.07 -13.36
C GLU A 129 14.56 -7.94 -13.84
N ALA A 130 14.01 -6.91 -14.48
CA ALA A 130 14.75 -5.73 -14.90
C ALA A 130 15.08 -4.75 -13.75
N GLU A 131 14.73 -5.08 -12.50
CA GLU A 131 14.88 -4.24 -11.29
C GLU A 131 14.18 -2.87 -11.35
N ASN A 132 13.26 -2.68 -12.31
CA ASN A 132 12.57 -1.41 -12.50
C ASN A 132 11.32 -1.25 -11.61
N THR A 133 10.88 -2.33 -10.95
CA THR A 133 9.67 -2.36 -10.14
C THR A 133 9.85 -3.24 -8.91
N LYS A 134 9.34 -2.80 -7.76
CA LYS A 134 9.32 -3.59 -6.53
C LYS A 134 8.00 -4.34 -6.41
N VAL A 135 8.05 -5.67 -6.33
CA VAL A 135 6.89 -6.54 -6.17
C VAL A 135 6.73 -6.91 -4.69
N LEU A 136 5.56 -6.61 -4.13
CA LEU A 136 5.19 -6.88 -2.74
C LEU A 136 4.00 -7.86 -2.71
N CYS A 137 4.26 -9.13 -2.38
CA CYS A 137 3.21 -10.13 -2.25
C CYS A 137 2.61 -10.09 -0.84
N LEU A 138 1.29 -9.85 -0.76
CA LEU A 138 0.50 -9.92 0.46
C LEU A 138 -0.37 -11.18 0.40
N LEU A 139 -0.07 -12.17 1.24
CA LEU A 139 -0.79 -13.45 1.23
C LEU A 139 -2.09 -13.31 2.03
N VAL A 140 -3.21 -13.23 1.29
CA VAL A 140 -4.52 -12.93 1.90
C VAL A 140 -5.26 -14.17 2.32
N GLU A 141 -5.12 -15.28 1.57
CA GLU A 141 -5.70 -16.59 1.89
C GLU A 141 -4.71 -17.72 1.60
N PRO A 142 -4.88 -18.92 2.22
CA PRO A 142 -4.06 -20.09 1.89
C PRO A 142 -4.13 -20.41 0.40
N SER A 143 -2.98 -20.64 -0.22
CA SER A 143 -2.90 -20.85 -1.68
C SER A 143 -1.65 -21.63 -2.08
N PHE A 144 -1.55 -21.99 -3.35
CA PHE A 144 -0.35 -22.60 -3.93
C PHE A 144 0.80 -21.60 -4.17
N PHE A 145 0.87 -20.49 -3.43
CA PHE A 145 1.91 -19.46 -3.56
C PHE A 145 3.32 -20.05 -3.68
N LEU A 146 3.72 -20.97 -2.79
CA LEU A 146 5.05 -21.59 -2.79
C LEU A 146 5.34 -22.46 -4.03
N LYS A 147 4.33 -22.77 -4.85
CA LYS A 147 4.46 -23.52 -6.11
C LYS A 147 4.29 -22.64 -7.34
N SER A 148 3.90 -21.40 -7.17
CA SER A 148 3.76 -20.42 -8.26
C SER A 148 5.09 -19.70 -8.54
N GLU A 149 5.18 -19.02 -9.67
CA GLU A 149 6.31 -18.17 -10.02
C GLU A 149 6.49 -17.00 -9.03
N LEU A 150 5.41 -16.61 -8.34
CA LEU A 150 5.45 -15.56 -7.31
C LEU A 150 6.28 -15.94 -6.07
N SER A 151 6.57 -17.21 -5.87
CA SER A 151 7.45 -17.67 -4.78
C SER A 151 8.89 -17.16 -4.89
N ALA A 152 9.29 -16.64 -6.06
CA ALA A 152 10.56 -15.95 -6.25
C ALA A 152 10.62 -14.60 -5.51
N PHE A 153 9.46 -14.00 -5.17
CA PHE A 153 9.36 -12.75 -4.44
C PHE A 153 9.13 -12.99 -2.95
N GLN A 154 9.74 -12.12 -2.14
CA GLN A 154 9.52 -12.17 -0.69
C GLN A 154 8.12 -11.66 -0.35
N ALA A 155 7.31 -12.49 0.31
CA ALA A 155 6.02 -12.06 0.81
C ALA A 155 6.14 -11.20 2.08
N VAL A 156 5.19 -10.28 2.27
CA VAL A 156 5.11 -9.39 3.44
C VAL A 156 4.82 -10.19 4.71
N ASN A 157 3.95 -11.20 4.62
CA ASN A 157 3.63 -12.15 5.68
C ASN A 157 4.05 -13.56 5.27
N LYS A 158 4.14 -14.46 6.24
CA LYS A 158 4.55 -15.85 6.00
C LYS A 158 3.43 -16.64 5.31
N PRO A 159 3.75 -17.64 4.46
CA PRO A 159 2.77 -18.49 3.83
C PRO A 159 1.87 -19.27 4.81
N GLU A 160 2.36 -19.55 6.00
CA GLU A 160 1.62 -20.23 7.08
C GLU A 160 0.78 -19.27 7.94
N GLU A 161 0.86 -17.97 7.66
CA GLU A 161 0.18 -16.91 8.42
C GLU A 161 -0.52 -15.96 7.43
N THR A 162 -1.58 -16.42 6.77
CA THR A 162 -2.35 -15.61 5.81
C THR A 162 -3.32 -14.67 6.53
N LEU A 163 -3.71 -13.57 5.90
CA LEU A 163 -4.61 -12.59 6.52
C LEU A 163 -5.95 -13.20 6.94
N ALA A 164 -6.50 -14.14 6.15
CA ALA A 164 -7.79 -14.77 6.43
C ALA A 164 -7.76 -15.63 7.71
N GLU A 165 -6.59 -16.16 8.07
CA GLU A 165 -6.40 -17.00 9.27
C GLU A 165 -6.05 -16.18 10.52
N MET A 166 -5.78 -14.89 10.37
CA MET A 166 -5.41 -14.02 11.47
C MET A 166 -6.61 -13.33 12.11
N GLU A 167 -6.54 -13.13 13.43
CA GLU A 167 -7.39 -12.16 14.12
C GLU A 167 -7.09 -10.72 13.66
N LYS A 168 -8.13 -9.86 13.70
CA LYS A 168 -8.04 -8.48 13.21
C LYS A 168 -6.79 -7.71 13.68
N PRO A 169 -6.36 -7.74 14.94
CA PRO A 169 -5.15 -7.01 15.35
C PRO A 169 -3.87 -7.51 14.69
N ALA A 170 -3.80 -8.81 14.33
CA ALA A 170 -2.67 -9.37 13.61
C ALA A 170 -2.69 -8.96 12.14
N GLN A 171 -3.87 -8.96 11.49
CA GLN A 171 -4.03 -8.43 10.14
C GLN A 171 -3.56 -6.97 10.03
N GLU A 172 -3.97 -6.12 10.99
CA GLU A 172 -3.55 -4.70 11.02
C GLU A 172 -2.03 -4.55 11.10
N ARG A 173 -1.34 -5.38 11.88
CA ARG A 173 0.13 -5.36 11.94
C ARG A 173 0.79 -5.74 10.61
N VAL A 174 0.20 -6.67 9.85
CA VAL A 174 0.69 -7.02 8.51
C VAL A 174 0.51 -5.86 7.54
N PHE A 175 -0.64 -5.18 7.57
CA PHE A 175 -0.83 -3.98 6.76
C PHE A 175 0.16 -2.86 7.13
N LEU A 176 0.43 -2.65 8.42
CA LEU A 176 1.44 -1.67 8.86
C LEU A 176 2.83 -2.04 8.35
N LYS A 177 3.22 -3.32 8.41
CA LYS A 177 4.48 -3.79 7.83
C LYS A 177 4.56 -3.51 6.33
N LEU A 178 3.47 -3.71 5.59
CA LEU A 178 3.41 -3.35 4.17
C LEU A 178 3.58 -1.85 3.96
N MET A 179 2.95 -1.00 4.80
CA MET A 179 3.13 0.46 4.72
C MET A 179 4.58 0.88 4.99
N ASP A 180 5.26 0.24 5.94
CA ASP A 180 6.67 0.49 6.23
C ASP A 180 7.57 0.15 5.04
N GLU A 181 7.30 -0.96 4.33
CA GLU A 181 8.04 -1.32 3.11
C GLU A 181 7.80 -0.30 1.97
N ILE A 182 6.55 0.11 1.76
CA ILE A 182 6.22 1.14 0.76
C ILE A 182 6.92 2.45 1.09
N GLN A 183 6.90 2.88 2.36
CA GLN A 183 7.57 4.11 2.80
C GLN A 183 9.07 4.04 2.51
N ARG A 184 9.75 2.94 2.84
CA ARG A 184 11.17 2.76 2.53
C ARG A 184 11.47 2.91 1.05
N ILE A 185 10.66 2.30 0.18
CA ILE A 185 10.84 2.40 -1.28
C ILE A 185 10.67 3.84 -1.76
N ILE A 186 9.73 4.59 -1.19
CA ILE A 186 9.48 5.99 -1.56
C ILE A 186 10.64 6.91 -1.11
N GLU A 187 11.22 6.64 0.05
CA GLU A 187 12.24 7.50 0.68
C GLU A 187 13.67 7.25 0.14
N VAL A 188 13.99 6.02 -0.26
CA VAL A 188 15.36 5.62 -0.64
C VAL A 188 15.71 5.96 -2.10
N GLU A 189 14.74 6.04 -2.99
CA GLU A 189 14.92 6.37 -4.42
C GLU A 189 14.45 7.79 -4.75
#